data_84085ff17ff64f7f35b171ed355dd30f
#
_entry.id   84085ff17ff64f7f35b171ed355dd30f
#
_cell.length_a   1.000
_cell.length_b   1.000
_cell.length_c   1.000
_cell.angle_alpha   90.00
_cell.angle_beta   90.00
_cell.angle_gamma   90.00
#
_symmetry.space_group_name_H-M   'P 1'
#
loop_
_entity.id
_entity.type
_entity.pdbx_description
1 polymer ?
#
loop_
_entity_poly.entity_id
_entity_poly.type
_entity_poly.pdbx_seq_one_letter_code
_entity_poly.pdbx_strand_id
1 'polypeptide(L)'
;MKKILLISLLCLAIIACGKKEEVKEEVAQATEVTQPSDVGAPNPYEIVDTLDEAAKIAGFSLETPTEYADYNSLVIQAIADDMIEVIYFDAEKTHEGLRIRKAVGTDDISGDYNEYKEENIVKVGNLEVTEKGNDGNISVASWTDGTYSYSINVDEALLNADDIAKLVETIK
;
A
#
# COMPACT_ATOMS: atom_id res chain seq x y z
N MET A 1 18.22 -53.80 -22.53
CA MET A 1 17.33 -54.97 -22.74
C MET A 1 15.92 -54.45 -22.66
N LYS A 2 15.36 -54.11 -23.81
CA LYS A 2 14.24 -54.80 -24.48
C LYS A 2 13.08 -55.11 -23.49
N LYS A 3 11.88 -54.52 -23.64
CA LYS A 3 10.85 -54.96 -24.61
C LYS A 3 9.75 -53.89 -24.78
N ILE A 4 9.51 -53.64 -26.03
CA ILE A 4 8.37 -53.05 -26.68
C ILE A 4 7.19 -54.02 -26.59
N LEU A 5 5.95 -53.54 -26.40
CA LEU A 5 4.76 -54.23 -26.86
C LEU A 5 3.71 -53.23 -27.36
N LEU A 6 3.56 -53.22 -28.66
CA LEU A 6 2.44 -52.69 -29.47
C LEU A 6 1.29 -53.69 -29.50
N ILE A 7 0.04 -53.26 -29.41
CA ILE A 7 -1.15 -53.90 -29.97
C ILE A 7 -2.17 -52.76 -30.16
N SER A 8 -2.42 -52.20 -31.36
CA SER A 8 -3.24 -52.67 -32.48
C SER A 8 -4.75 -52.60 -32.20
N LEU A 9 -5.39 -51.55 -32.76
CA LEU A 9 -6.37 -51.53 -33.83
C LEU A 9 -7.67 -52.32 -33.61
N LEU A 10 -8.84 -51.61 -33.61
CA LEU A 10 -9.98 -52.03 -34.45
C LEU A 10 -10.98 -50.87 -34.67
N CYS A 11 -11.16 -50.48 -35.93
CA CYS A 11 -12.20 -49.65 -36.48
C CYS A 11 -13.54 -50.38 -36.48
N LEU A 12 -14.64 -49.70 -36.22
CA LEU A 12 -15.93 -50.06 -36.84
C LEU A 12 -16.71 -48.78 -37.16
N ALA A 13 -16.85 -48.52 -38.44
CA ALA A 13 -17.78 -47.57 -39.02
C ALA A 13 -19.19 -48.18 -39.11
N ILE A 14 -20.18 -47.42 -38.66
CA ILE A 14 -21.58 -47.71 -39.05
C ILE A 14 -22.16 -46.44 -39.67
N ILE A 15 -22.39 -46.51 -40.97
CA ILE A 15 -23.16 -45.58 -41.78
C ILE A 15 -24.64 -45.95 -41.62
N ALA A 16 -25.47 -45.01 -41.17
CA ALA A 16 -26.90 -45.09 -41.36
C ALA A 16 -27.44 -43.72 -41.80
N CYS A 17 -27.93 -43.74 -43.01
CA CYS A 17 -28.57 -42.65 -43.72
C CYS A 17 -29.99 -42.40 -43.18
N GLY A 18 -30.41 -41.12 -43.06
CA GLY A 18 -31.84 -40.85 -42.94
C GLY A 18 -32.25 -39.48 -42.46
N LYS A 19 -32.68 -38.68 -43.42
CA LYS A 19 -33.64 -37.55 -43.35
C LYS A 19 -33.21 -36.20 -42.79
N LYS A 20 -33.20 -35.23 -43.73
CA LYS A 20 -33.35 -33.79 -43.51
C LYS A 20 -34.64 -33.49 -42.75
N GLU A 21 -34.52 -32.76 -41.67
CA GLU A 21 -35.51 -31.81 -41.18
C GLU A 21 -34.79 -30.50 -40.85
N GLU A 22 -35.25 -29.43 -41.49
CA GLU A 22 -34.86 -28.06 -41.21
C GLU A 22 -35.35 -27.72 -39.79
N VAL A 23 -34.43 -27.48 -38.87
CA VAL A 23 -34.74 -26.82 -37.60
C VAL A 23 -34.06 -25.47 -37.63
N LYS A 24 -34.89 -24.45 -37.55
CA LYS A 24 -34.52 -23.03 -37.44
C LYS A 24 -33.45 -22.86 -36.38
N GLU A 25 -32.40 -22.15 -36.75
CA GLU A 25 -31.46 -21.52 -35.82
C GLU A 25 -32.22 -20.55 -34.89
N GLU A 26 -32.47 -20.98 -33.70
CA GLU A 26 -32.84 -20.11 -32.60
C GLU A 26 -31.51 -19.63 -32.01
N VAL A 27 -31.19 -18.34 -32.30
CA VAL A 27 -30.06 -17.63 -31.75
C VAL A 27 -30.28 -17.55 -30.23
N ALA A 28 -29.65 -18.45 -29.49
CA ALA A 28 -29.51 -18.33 -28.05
C ALA A 28 -28.61 -17.08 -27.78
N GLN A 29 -29.25 -15.98 -27.44
CA GLN A 29 -28.57 -14.84 -26.81
C GLN A 29 -27.85 -15.39 -25.59
N ALA A 30 -26.54 -15.45 -25.68
CA ALA A 30 -25.67 -15.57 -24.51
C ALA A 30 -25.95 -14.34 -23.63
N THR A 31 -26.64 -14.57 -22.55
CA THR A 31 -26.76 -13.60 -21.46
C THR A 31 -25.35 -13.43 -20.93
N GLU A 32 -24.75 -12.30 -21.28
CA GLU A 32 -23.49 -11.82 -20.70
C GLU A 32 -23.78 -11.66 -19.21
N VAL A 33 -23.28 -12.60 -18.42
CA VAL A 33 -23.23 -12.47 -16.97
C VAL A 33 -22.21 -11.36 -16.70
N THR A 34 -22.71 -10.15 -16.60
CA THR A 34 -21.95 -9.03 -16.07
C THR A 34 -21.59 -9.40 -14.63
N GLN A 35 -20.35 -9.86 -14.43
CA GLN A 35 -19.78 -9.90 -13.09
C GLN A 35 -19.88 -8.46 -12.55
N PRO A 36 -20.37 -8.25 -11.33
CA PRO A 36 -20.23 -6.95 -10.70
C PRO A 36 -18.73 -6.67 -10.64
N SER A 37 -18.29 -5.68 -11.41
CA SER A 37 -16.98 -5.08 -11.22
C SER A 37 -16.97 -4.61 -9.77
N ASP A 38 -16.09 -5.18 -8.98
CA ASP A 38 -15.74 -4.70 -7.66
C ASP A 38 -15.12 -3.31 -7.88
N VAL A 39 -15.98 -2.28 -7.86
CA VAL A 39 -15.53 -0.89 -7.90
C VAL A 39 -15.07 -0.63 -6.47
N GLY A 40 -13.81 -1.01 -6.18
CA GLY A 40 -13.13 -0.60 -4.97
C GLY A 40 -13.31 0.92 -4.83
N ALA A 41 -13.43 1.42 -3.62
CA ALA A 41 -13.50 2.84 -3.37
C ALA A 41 -12.34 3.53 -4.12
N PRO A 42 -12.58 4.64 -4.84
CA PRO A 42 -11.52 5.32 -5.55
C PRO A 42 -10.40 5.68 -4.57
N ASN A 43 -9.16 5.52 -5.01
CA ASN A 43 -8.01 5.93 -4.21
C ASN A 43 -8.13 7.42 -3.90
N PRO A 44 -8.21 7.84 -2.63
CA PRO A 44 -8.39 9.24 -2.28
C PRO A 44 -7.10 10.08 -2.41
N TYR A 45 -5.94 9.43 -2.59
CA TYR A 45 -4.67 10.12 -2.66
C TYR A 45 -4.43 10.74 -4.04
N GLU A 46 -4.02 12.01 -4.04
CA GLU A 46 -3.49 12.73 -5.19
C GLU A 46 -1.96 12.81 -5.07
N ILE A 47 -1.24 12.28 -6.07
CA ILE A 47 0.23 12.34 -6.12
C ILE A 47 0.63 13.69 -6.70
N VAL A 48 1.59 14.35 -6.06
CA VAL A 48 2.10 15.67 -6.43
C VAL A 48 3.62 15.71 -6.45
N ASP A 49 4.19 16.76 -7.04
CA ASP A 49 5.65 16.90 -7.17
C ASP A 49 6.28 17.60 -5.95
N THR A 50 5.51 18.36 -5.17
CA THR A 50 6.03 19.17 -4.08
C THR A 50 5.15 19.17 -2.83
N LEU A 51 5.75 19.42 -1.66
CA LEU A 51 5.01 19.60 -0.40
C LEU A 51 4.09 20.83 -0.45
N ASP A 52 4.45 21.88 -1.19
CA ASP A 52 3.61 23.07 -1.36
C ASP A 52 2.31 22.74 -2.14
N GLU A 53 2.37 21.81 -3.08
CA GLU A 53 1.18 21.33 -3.80
C GLU A 53 0.34 20.44 -2.88
N ALA A 54 0.95 19.52 -2.13
CA ALA A 54 0.28 18.71 -1.13
C ALA A 54 -0.44 19.59 -0.09
N ALA A 55 0.21 20.65 0.37
CA ALA A 55 -0.36 21.60 1.33
C ALA A 55 -1.62 22.32 0.81
N LYS A 56 -1.69 22.61 -0.50
CA LYS A 56 -2.88 23.23 -1.11
C LYS A 56 -4.06 22.24 -1.16
N ILE A 57 -3.79 20.96 -1.32
CA ILE A 57 -4.81 19.91 -1.33
C ILE A 57 -5.29 19.63 0.10
N ALA A 58 -4.37 19.43 1.03
CA ALA A 58 -4.69 19.07 2.41
C ALA A 58 -5.17 20.24 3.28
N GLY A 59 -4.91 21.50 2.87
CA GLY A 59 -5.29 22.69 3.62
C GLY A 59 -4.32 23.07 4.77
N PHE A 60 -3.21 22.34 4.93
CA PHE A 60 -2.15 22.60 5.91
C PHE A 60 -0.79 22.18 5.35
N SER A 61 0.30 22.63 5.96
CA SER A 61 1.67 22.27 5.53
C SER A 61 2.23 21.09 6.32
N LEU A 62 3.17 20.39 5.71
CA LEU A 62 4.03 19.41 6.34
C LEU A 62 5.49 19.76 6.00
N GLU A 63 6.35 19.84 7.00
CA GLU A 63 7.80 19.94 6.84
C GLU A 63 8.43 18.58 7.17
N THR A 64 9.28 18.09 6.30
CA THR A 64 10.01 16.82 6.48
C THR A 64 11.42 16.94 5.91
N PRO A 65 12.36 16.05 6.30
CA PRO A 65 13.64 15.94 5.59
C PRO A 65 13.45 15.72 4.09
N THR A 66 14.36 16.24 3.28
CA THR A 66 14.35 16.03 1.82
C THR A 66 14.91 14.67 1.41
N GLU A 67 15.58 13.99 2.30
CA GLU A 67 16.16 12.66 2.15
C GLU A 67 16.38 12.03 3.53
N TYR A 68 16.46 10.73 3.61
CA TYR A 68 16.84 10.01 4.81
C TYR A 68 17.79 8.85 4.46
N ALA A 69 19.07 8.93 4.90
CA ALA A 69 20.11 7.96 4.56
C ALA A 69 20.20 7.71 3.05
N ASP A 70 20.05 6.46 2.61
CA ASP A 70 20.07 6.08 1.19
C ASP A 70 18.69 6.22 0.51
N TYR A 71 17.65 6.65 1.27
CA TYR A 71 16.29 6.83 0.79
C TYR A 71 16.07 8.29 0.38
N ASN A 72 16.39 8.60 -0.87
CA ASN A 72 16.43 9.96 -1.42
C ASN A 72 15.43 10.19 -2.57
N SER A 73 14.61 9.18 -2.88
CA SER A 73 13.57 9.28 -3.89
C SER A 73 12.20 9.39 -3.20
N LEU A 74 11.57 10.56 -3.31
CA LEU A 74 10.32 10.83 -2.62
C LEU A 74 9.10 10.57 -3.51
N VAL A 75 8.05 10.05 -2.90
CA VAL A 75 6.67 10.11 -3.41
C VAL A 75 5.87 10.95 -2.41
N ILE A 76 5.31 12.05 -2.89
CA ILE A 76 4.50 12.96 -2.09
C ILE A 76 3.06 12.82 -2.55
N GLN A 77 2.15 12.63 -1.61
CA GLN A 77 0.73 12.54 -1.92
C GLN A 77 -0.13 13.15 -0.81
N ALA A 78 -1.34 13.57 -1.17
CA ALA A 78 -2.26 14.21 -0.25
C ALA A 78 -3.69 13.73 -0.44
N ILE A 79 -4.49 13.82 0.63
CA ILE A 79 -5.94 13.68 0.62
C ILE A 79 -6.52 15.05 0.94
N ALA A 80 -7.50 15.48 0.15
CA ALA A 80 -8.12 16.80 0.30
C ALA A 80 -8.70 17.00 1.71
N ASP A 81 -8.30 18.12 2.35
CA ASP A 81 -8.72 18.56 3.68
C ASP A 81 -8.45 17.53 4.81
N ASP A 82 -7.55 16.55 4.58
CA ASP A 82 -7.35 15.44 5.50
C ASP A 82 -5.87 15.13 5.79
N MET A 83 -5.06 14.73 4.79
CA MET A 83 -3.74 14.14 5.03
C MET A 83 -2.69 14.56 4.00
N ILE A 84 -1.44 14.66 4.46
CA ILE A 84 -0.24 14.65 3.62
C ILE A 84 0.59 13.43 3.99
N GLU A 85 1.10 12.72 2.98
CA GLU A 85 1.99 11.59 3.14
C GLU A 85 3.24 11.76 2.28
N VAL A 86 4.41 11.48 2.86
CA VAL A 86 5.69 11.45 2.16
C VAL A 86 6.31 10.07 2.34
N ILE A 87 6.60 9.39 1.24
CA ILE A 87 7.20 8.06 1.22
C ILE A 87 8.62 8.20 0.69
N TYR A 88 9.58 7.66 1.43
CA TYR A 88 11.00 7.69 1.12
C TYR A 88 11.42 6.35 0.54
N PHE A 89 11.82 6.35 -0.71
CA PHE A 89 12.32 5.18 -1.42
C PHE A 89 13.82 5.28 -1.67
N ASP A 90 14.45 4.13 -1.91
CA ASP A 90 15.78 4.08 -2.51
C ASP A 90 15.81 4.77 -3.89
N ALA A 91 17.00 5.00 -4.44
CA ALA A 91 17.16 5.69 -5.72
C ALA A 91 16.45 4.98 -6.89
N GLU A 92 16.26 3.68 -6.81
CA GLU A 92 15.62 2.84 -7.83
C GLU A 92 14.09 2.74 -7.63
N LYS A 93 13.57 3.26 -6.53
CA LYS A 93 12.16 3.17 -6.10
C LYS A 93 11.66 1.73 -5.94
N THR A 94 12.54 0.84 -5.52
CA THR A 94 12.23 -0.57 -5.33
C THR A 94 11.95 -0.92 -3.87
N HIS A 95 12.53 -0.16 -2.93
CA HIS A 95 12.40 -0.38 -1.50
C HIS A 95 11.98 0.89 -0.78
N GLU A 96 10.93 0.78 0.00
CA GLU A 96 10.50 1.84 0.91
C GLU A 96 11.36 1.77 2.18
N GLY A 97 11.94 2.90 2.58
CA GLY A 97 12.69 3.00 3.82
C GLY A 97 11.80 3.41 4.97
N LEU A 98 11.08 4.50 4.78
CA LEU A 98 10.13 5.03 5.76
C LEU A 98 9.05 5.88 5.10
N ARG A 99 8.00 6.13 5.87
CA ARG A 99 6.85 6.94 5.48
C ARG A 99 6.49 7.90 6.60
N ILE A 100 6.25 9.15 6.25
CA ILE A 100 5.85 10.21 7.19
C ILE A 100 4.46 10.69 6.81
N ARG A 101 3.56 10.80 7.79
CA ARG A 101 2.19 11.30 7.63
C ARG A 101 1.91 12.43 8.60
N LYS A 102 1.07 13.36 8.15
CA LYS A 102 0.39 14.36 8.98
C LYS A 102 -1.06 14.42 8.54
N ALA A 103 -1.99 14.34 9.49
CA ALA A 103 -3.44 14.43 9.21
C ALA A 103 -4.17 15.29 10.24
N VAL A 104 -5.35 15.75 9.87
CA VAL A 104 -6.24 16.48 10.78
C VAL A 104 -6.75 15.54 11.87
N GLY A 105 -6.78 16.02 13.12
CA GLY A 105 -7.29 15.26 14.25
C GLY A 105 -6.20 14.72 15.17
N THR A 106 -6.59 13.83 16.07
CA THR A 106 -5.72 13.31 17.14
C THR A 106 -5.67 11.78 17.20
N ASP A 107 -6.26 11.11 16.20
CA ASP A 107 -6.28 9.65 16.11
C ASP A 107 -4.94 9.10 15.58
N ASP A 108 -4.68 7.82 15.82
CA ASP A 108 -3.53 7.12 15.21
C ASP A 108 -3.75 6.99 13.70
N ILE A 109 -2.85 7.59 12.94
CA ILE A 109 -2.88 7.61 11.47
C ILE A 109 -1.81 6.74 10.84
N SER A 110 -1.10 5.94 11.63
CA SER A 110 -0.03 5.07 11.13
C SER A 110 -0.55 4.02 10.14
N GLY A 111 -1.82 3.60 10.30
CA GLY A 111 -2.38 2.50 9.51
C GLY A 111 -1.68 1.16 9.75
N ASP A 112 -0.92 1.06 10.84
CA ASP A 112 -0.23 -0.14 11.25
C ASP A 112 -1.07 -0.92 12.27
N TYR A 113 -1.30 -2.19 11.98
CA TYR A 113 -2.10 -3.11 12.81
C TYR A 113 -1.28 -4.31 13.30
N ASN A 114 0.06 -4.23 13.19
CA ASN A 114 0.95 -5.27 13.66
C ASN A 114 1.05 -5.26 15.19
N GLU A 115 1.36 -6.42 15.76
CA GLU A 115 1.71 -6.56 17.17
C GLU A 115 3.24 -6.46 17.34
N TYR A 116 3.66 -5.67 18.32
CA TYR A 116 5.07 -5.45 18.64
C TYR A 116 5.39 -5.93 20.04
N LYS A 117 6.63 -6.35 20.28
CA LYS A 117 7.11 -6.75 21.61
C LYS A 117 7.31 -5.57 22.55
N GLU A 118 7.59 -4.40 21.95
CA GLU A 118 7.92 -3.17 22.66
C GLU A 118 6.98 -2.06 22.21
N GLU A 119 6.33 -1.44 23.20
CA GLU A 119 5.55 -0.23 23.02
C GLU A 119 5.90 0.72 24.16
N ASN A 120 6.43 1.89 23.82
CA ASN A 120 6.92 2.87 24.78
C ASN A 120 6.34 4.25 24.48
N ILE A 121 6.12 5.05 25.51
CA ILE A 121 5.82 6.46 25.36
C ILE A 121 7.07 7.23 25.80
N VAL A 122 7.67 7.95 24.86
CA VAL A 122 8.86 8.75 25.10
C VAL A 122 8.57 10.25 24.95
N LYS A 123 9.36 11.11 25.60
CA LYS A 123 9.23 12.56 25.43
C LYS A 123 10.29 13.06 24.45
N VAL A 124 9.82 13.73 23.38
CA VAL A 124 10.68 14.47 22.45
C VAL A 124 10.27 15.93 22.52
N GLY A 125 11.09 16.75 23.18
CA GLY A 125 10.70 18.12 23.52
C GLY A 125 9.45 18.16 24.41
N ASN A 126 8.37 18.75 23.90
CA ASN A 126 7.08 18.83 24.59
C ASN A 126 6.07 17.77 24.12
N LEU A 127 6.45 16.95 23.14
CA LEU A 127 5.58 15.91 22.56
C LEU A 127 5.72 14.59 23.32
N GLU A 128 4.62 13.87 23.45
CA GLU A 128 4.61 12.48 23.85
C GLU A 128 4.50 11.63 22.58
N VAL A 129 5.54 10.83 22.31
CA VAL A 129 5.66 9.99 21.13
C VAL A 129 5.47 8.54 21.55
N THR A 130 4.50 7.86 20.96
CA THR A 130 4.32 6.42 21.12
C THR A 130 5.20 5.73 20.09
N GLU A 131 6.14 4.91 20.57
CA GLU A 131 7.06 4.13 19.75
C GLU A 131 6.72 2.65 19.88
N LYS A 132 6.59 1.94 18.75
CA LYS A 132 6.33 0.51 18.68
C LYS A 132 7.40 -0.17 17.84
N GLY A 133 7.89 -1.33 18.31
CA GLY A 133 8.94 -2.03 17.58
C GLY A 133 9.37 -3.34 18.21
N ASN A 134 10.53 -3.83 17.77
CA ASN A 134 11.10 -5.09 18.22
C ASN A 134 12.62 -4.97 18.34
N ASP A 135 13.17 -5.56 19.40
CA ASP A 135 14.61 -5.72 19.61
C ASP A 135 15.37 -4.38 19.50
N GLY A 136 14.77 -3.30 20.01
CA GLY A 136 15.34 -1.94 20.01
C GLY A 136 15.23 -1.17 18.70
N ASN A 137 14.62 -1.75 17.65
CA ASN A 137 14.30 -1.06 16.40
C ASN A 137 12.85 -0.60 16.44
N ILE A 138 12.60 0.64 16.03
CA ILE A 138 11.26 1.22 15.98
C ILE A 138 10.67 1.00 14.59
N SER A 139 9.49 0.42 14.54
CA SER A 139 8.73 0.21 13.31
C SER A 139 7.67 1.29 13.10
N VAL A 140 7.11 1.81 14.20
CA VAL A 140 6.10 2.88 14.16
C VAL A 140 6.37 3.87 15.27
N ALA A 141 6.33 5.16 14.95
CA ALA A 141 6.24 6.24 15.92
C ALA A 141 5.03 7.11 15.59
N SER A 142 4.23 7.47 16.60
CA SER A 142 3.06 8.33 16.43
C SER A 142 2.92 9.34 17.57
N TRP A 143 2.42 10.55 17.23
CA TRP A 143 2.18 11.62 18.20
C TRP A 143 1.12 12.58 17.69
N THR A 144 0.67 13.47 18.57
CA THR A 144 -0.21 14.58 18.21
C THR A 144 0.26 15.87 18.85
N ASP A 145 0.00 17.01 18.20
CA ASP A 145 0.16 18.34 18.76
C ASP A 145 -1.15 18.92 19.31
N GLY A 146 -2.24 18.13 19.28
CA GLY A 146 -3.58 18.50 19.70
C GLY A 146 -4.47 19.02 18.58
N THR A 147 -3.92 19.27 17.39
CA THR A 147 -4.65 19.68 16.18
C THR A 147 -4.44 18.66 15.07
N TYR A 148 -3.22 18.21 14.93
CA TYR A 148 -2.80 17.23 13.92
C TYR A 148 -2.21 16.00 14.58
N SER A 149 -2.42 14.87 13.94
CA SER A 149 -1.72 13.63 14.19
C SER A 149 -0.57 13.46 13.23
N TYR A 150 0.47 12.79 13.69
CA TYR A 150 1.66 12.47 12.92
C TYR A 150 2.02 11.01 13.08
N SER A 151 2.59 10.41 12.04
CA SER A 151 3.20 9.09 12.14
C SER A 151 4.48 8.98 11.30
N ILE A 152 5.39 8.16 11.79
CA ILE A 152 6.54 7.62 11.04
C ILE A 152 6.34 6.11 11.02
N ASN A 153 6.21 5.53 9.83
CA ASN A 153 6.24 4.09 9.64
C ASN A 153 7.59 3.73 9.02
N VAL A 154 8.29 2.80 9.63
CA VAL A 154 9.62 2.35 9.18
C VAL A 154 9.48 0.99 8.55
N ASP A 155 9.94 0.86 7.30
CA ASP A 155 9.93 -0.40 6.57
C ASP A 155 11.34 -1.00 6.55
N GLU A 156 12.18 -0.64 5.60
CA GLU A 156 13.53 -1.23 5.50
C GLU A 156 14.62 -0.40 6.19
N ALA A 157 14.37 0.87 6.50
CA ALA A 157 15.26 1.67 7.32
C ALA A 157 15.26 1.14 8.77
N LEU A 158 16.44 0.82 9.31
CA LEU A 158 16.57 0.40 10.71
C LEU A 158 16.75 1.64 11.60
N LEU A 159 15.71 2.05 12.32
CA LEU A 159 15.70 3.21 13.19
C LEU A 159 15.61 2.81 14.66
N ASN A 160 16.43 3.42 15.49
CA ASN A 160 16.32 3.33 16.94
C ASN A 160 15.61 4.58 17.52
N ALA A 161 15.38 4.62 18.81
CA ALA A 161 14.68 5.74 19.47
C ALA A 161 15.40 7.10 19.29
N ASP A 162 16.73 7.14 19.24
CA ASP A 162 17.46 8.38 19.02
C ASP A 162 17.29 8.91 17.58
N ASP A 163 17.16 8.02 16.61
CA ASP A 163 16.90 8.38 15.21
C ASP A 163 15.47 8.89 15.03
N ILE A 164 14.51 8.24 15.67
CA ILE A 164 13.11 8.69 15.70
C ILE A 164 13.01 10.08 16.35
N ALA A 165 13.66 10.30 17.51
CA ALA A 165 13.63 11.59 18.18
C ALA A 165 14.14 12.72 17.27
N LYS A 166 15.23 12.51 16.53
CA LYS A 166 15.76 13.49 15.57
C LYS A 166 14.76 13.77 14.44
N LEU A 167 14.09 12.73 13.91
CA LEU A 167 13.05 12.91 12.88
C LEU A 167 11.88 13.72 13.42
N VAL A 168 11.35 13.39 14.59
CA VAL A 168 10.23 14.09 15.25
C VAL A 168 10.56 15.59 15.43
N GLU A 169 11.80 15.96 15.77
CA GLU A 169 12.23 17.35 15.91
C GLU A 169 12.21 18.13 14.59
N THR A 170 12.32 17.46 13.45
CA THR A 170 12.34 18.08 12.11
C THR A 170 10.98 18.13 11.45
N ILE A 171 10.04 17.27 11.85
CA ILE A 171 8.68 17.18 11.29
C ILE A 171 7.79 18.24 11.93
N LYS A 172 7.07 19.01 11.08
CA LYS A 172 6.17 20.09 11.55
C LYS A 172 4.88 20.15 10.74
#